data_2739195eec8b13497628a7b896a6b39b
#
_entry.id   2739195eec8b13497628a7b896a6b39b
#
_cell.length_a   1.000
_cell.length_b   1.000
_cell.length_c   1.000
_cell.angle_alpha   90.00
_cell.angle_beta   90.00
_cell.angle_gamma   90.00
#
_symmetry.space_group_name_H-M   'P 1'
#
loop_
_entity.id
_entity.type
_entity.pdbx_description
1 polymer ?
#
loop_
_entity_poly.entity_id
_entity_poly.type
_entity_poly.pdbx_seq_one_letter_code
_entity_poly.pdbx_strand_id
1 'polypeptide(L)'
;RVTAGIPDAPSYFQHTAGLIFKFGGTDTDKDGIYDKEDACPEVAGLKQFNGCPDTDGDGIVYGSDACPEVAGLAALNGCPDADADGITDADDACPQVAGLATLKGCPDADKDGIADKDDKCPSVAGPKENAGCPWPDTDNDGVADKDDACPEVAGLLSNKGCPEVTAADLDKISADAK
;
A
#
# COMPACT_ATOMS: atom_id res chain seq x y z
N ARG A 1 -24.03 -103.02 5.97
CA ARG A 1 -23.76 -101.62 5.57
C ARG A 1 -22.27 -101.41 5.72
N VAL A 2 -21.55 -101.23 4.67
CA VAL A 2 -20.15 -100.89 4.66
C VAL A 2 -20.08 -99.35 4.60
N THR A 3 -19.58 -98.76 5.65
CA THR A 3 -19.26 -97.34 5.65
C THR A 3 -17.79 -97.16 5.20
N ALA A 4 -17.59 -96.71 4.00
CA ALA A 4 -16.26 -96.33 3.53
C ALA A 4 -15.87 -94.98 4.21
N GLY A 5 -14.85 -95.08 5.10
CA GLY A 5 -14.25 -93.91 5.67
C GLY A 5 -13.47 -93.13 4.60
N ILE A 6 -13.70 -91.90 4.50
CA ILE A 6 -12.90 -90.98 3.70
C ILE A 6 -11.54 -90.82 4.39
N PRO A 7 -10.41 -91.13 3.70
CA PRO A 7 -9.12 -90.94 4.32
C PRO A 7 -8.90 -89.40 4.59
N ASP A 8 -8.34 -89.12 5.72
CA ASP A 8 -7.97 -87.79 6.18
C ASP A 8 -7.14 -87.07 5.08
N ALA A 9 -7.66 -85.99 4.64
CA ALA A 9 -6.90 -85.12 3.76
C ALA A 9 -5.70 -84.57 4.54
N PRO A 10 -4.48 -84.62 4.00
CA PRO A 10 -3.34 -84.06 4.73
C PRO A 10 -3.52 -82.56 4.91
N SER A 11 -3.48 -82.13 6.20
CA SER A 11 -3.43 -80.72 6.51
C SER A 11 -2.11 -80.14 6.07
N TYR A 12 -2.15 -79.27 5.11
CA TYR A 12 -0.98 -78.53 4.70
C TYR A 12 -1.16 -77.05 5.05
N PHE A 13 -0.10 -76.45 5.57
CA PHE A 13 -0.04 -75.01 5.77
C PHE A 13 0.44 -74.39 4.46
N GLN A 14 -0.43 -73.60 3.88
CA GLN A 14 -0.07 -72.80 2.71
C GLN A 14 0.51 -71.44 3.18
N HIS A 15 1.81 -71.29 3.08
CA HIS A 15 2.44 -70.00 3.32
C HIS A 15 2.45 -69.22 2.02
N THR A 16 1.71 -68.12 1.97
CA THR A 16 1.72 -67.19 0.83
C THR A 16 2.61 -65.98 1.20
N ALA A 17 3.74 -65.86 0.55
CA ALA A 17 4.55 -64.65 0.59
C ALA A 17 4.12 -63.73 -0.53
N GLY A 18 3.54 -62.59 -0.20
CA GLY A 18 3.21 -61.54 -1.16
C GLY A 18 4.26 -60.44 -1.15
N LEU A 19 4.78 -60.06 -2.30
CA LEU A 19 5.55 -58.85 -2.46
C LEU A 19 4.57 -57.66 -2.57
N ILE A 20 4.58 -56.78 -1.57
CA ILE A 20 3.82 -55.53 -1.64
C ILE A 20 4.72 -54.50 -2.31
N PHE A 21 4.40 -54.19 -3.56
CA PHE A 21 4.99 -53.02 -4.19
C PHE A 21 4.24 -51.78 -3.76
N LYS A 22 4.87 -50.91 -2.96
CA LYS A 22 4.39 -49.58 -2.74
C LYS A 22 4.71 -48.73 -3.97
N PHE A 23 3.71 -48.48 -4.77
CA PHE A 23 3.77 -47.46 -5.82
C PHE A 23 3.36 -46.13 -5.14
N GLY A 24 4.33 -45.42 -4.66
CA GLY A 24 4.18 -44.11 -4.08
C GLY A 24 5.54 -43.40 -4.16
N GLY A 25 5.52 -42.12 -4.45
CA GLY A 25 6.74 -41.32 -4.41
C GLY A 25 7.24 -41.13 -2.96
N THR A 26 8.34 -40.44 -2.79
CA THR A 26 8.78 -39.89 -1.54
C THR A 26 7.84 -38.73 -1.18
N ASP A 27 7.53 -38.56 0.07
CA ASP A 27 6.82 -37.45 0.68
C ASP A 27 7.73 -37.00 1.82
N THR A 28 8.54 -35.96 1.56
CA THR A 28 9.68 -35.61 2.42
C THR A 28 9.22 -34.85 3.66
N ASP A 29 8.27 -33.92 3.52
CA ASP A 29 7.73 -33.09 4.61
C ASP A 29 6.49 -33.68 5.27
N LYS A 30 5.88 -34.74 4.67
CA LYS A 30 4.74 -35.51 5.17
C LYS A 30 3.43 -34.75 5.22
N ASP A 31 3.19 -33.88 4.27
CA ASP A 31 1.93 -33.16 4.11
C ASP A 31 0.85 -33.97 3.37
N GLY A 32 1.25 -35.15 2.79
CA GLY A 32 0.37 -36.04 2.06
C GLY A 32 0.40 -35.83 0.55
N ILE A 33 1.29 -35.00 0.05
CA ILE A 33 1.59 -34.79 -1.36
C ILE A 33 2.98 -35.37 -1.65
N TYR A 34 3.12 -36.08 -2.75
CA TYR A 34 4.41 -36.64 -3.10
C TYR A 34 5.33 -35.59 -3.72
N ASP A 35 6.63 -35.64 -3.43
CA ASP A 35 7.65 -34.68 -3.88
C ASP A 35 7.58 -34.33 -5.37
N LYS A 36 7.08 -35.22 -6.21
CA LYS A 36 6.92 -34.98 -7.68
C LYS A 36 5.76 -34.06 -8.02
N GLU A 37 4.77 -34.03 -7.17
CA GLU A 37 3.50 -33.30 -7.33
C GLU A 37 3.47 -32.08 -6.39
N ASP A 38 4.47 -32.02 -5.49
CA ASP A 38 4.64 -31.00 -4.51
C ASP A 38 5.52 -29.85 -5.03
N ALA A 39 5.01 -28.64 -4.95
CA ALA A 39 5.73 -27.43 -5.32
C ALA A 39 6.72 -26.99 -4.21
N CYS A 40 6.51 -27.46 -2.97
CA CYS A 40 7.34 -27.13 -1.79
C CYS A 40 7.77 -28.41 -1.02
N PRO A 41 8.52 -29.37 -1.62
CA PRO A 41 8.72 -30.72 -1.09
C PRO A 41 9.43 -30.85 0.27
N GLU A 42 9.94 -29.75 0.80
CA GLU A 42 10.68 -29.73 2.09
C GLU A 42 9.91 -28.99 3.19
N VAL A 43 8.75 -28.38 2.84
CA VAL A 43 7.97 -27.55 3.76
C VAL A 43 6.48 -27.87 3.64
N ALA A 44 5.96 -28.60 4.63
CA ALA A 44 4.59 -29.06 4.62
C ALA A 44 3.58 -27.90 4.42
N GLY A 45 2.67 -28.10 3.49
CA GLY A 45 1.72 -27.09 3.12
C GLY A 45 0.31 -27.60 2.84
N LEU A 46 -0.42 -26.87 2.02
CA LEU A 46 -1.82 -27.15 1.75
C LEU A 46 -2.02 -27.75 0.37
N LYS A 47 -2.88 -28.75 0.27
CA LYS A 47 -3.20 -29.41 -0.99
C LYS A 47 -3.73 -28.46 -2.07
N GLN A 48 -4.48 -27.44 -1.66
CA GLN A 48 -4.99 -26.41 -2.58
C GLN A 48 -3.88 -25.55 -3.22
N PHE A 49 -2.70 -25.54 -2.60
CA PHE A 49 -1.51 -24.81 -3.05
C PHE A 49 -0.38 -25.75 -3.50
N ASN A 50 -0.76 -26.98 -3.91
CA ASN A 50 0.18 -28.01 -4.37
C ASN A 50 1.33 -28.25 -3.39
N GLY A 51 1.03 -28.33 -2.09
CA GLY A 51 2.02 -28.58 -1.04
C GLY A 51 2.75 -27.37 -0.50
N CYS A 52 2.48 -26.17 -0.99
CA CYS A 52 3.10 -24.97 -0.42
C CYS A 52 2.30 -24.43 0.79
N PRO A 53 3.00 -23.89 1.81
CA PRO A 53 2.35 -23.25 2.94
C PRO A 53 1.76 -21.89 2.57
N ASP A 54 0.69 -21.54 3.28
CA ASP A 54 0.08 -20.23 3.38
C ASP A 54 0.06 -19.89 4.87
N THR A 55 0.97 -19.04 5.31
CA THR A 55 1.30 -18.90 6.73
C THR A 55 0.29 -18.05 7.47
N ASP A 56 -0.21 -16.99 6.85
CA ASP A 56 -1.17 -16.05 7.44
C ASP A 56 -2.62 -16.30 7.02
N GLY A 57 -2.83 -17.16 5.99
CA GLY A 57 -4.15 -17.62 5.57
C GLY A 57 -4.87 -16.66 4.63
N ASP A 58 -4.17 -15.79 3.93
CA ASP A 58 -4.77 -14.83 2.99
C ASP A 58 -5.04 -15.42 1.59
N GLY A 59 -4.57 -16.63 1.33
CA GLY A 59 -4.76 -17.34 0.07
C GLY A 59 -3.59 -17.23 -0.89
N ILE A 60 -2.48 -16.64 -0.47
CA ILE A 60 -1.24 -16.54 -1.24
C ILE A 60 -0.17 -17.43 -0.59
N VAL A 61 0.49 -18.22 -1.40
CA VAL A 61 1.54 -19.12 -0.89
C VAL A 61 2.77 -18.33 -0.47
N TYR A 62 3.41 -18.78 0.60
CA TYR A 62 4.61 -18.17 1.20
C TYR A 62 5.66 -17.70 0.18
N GLY A 63 5.94 -18.48 -0.87
CA GLY A 63 6.93 -18.15 -1.89
C GLY A 63 6.53 -17.06 -2.88
N SER A 64 5.24 -16.70 -2.93
CA SER A 64 4.68 -15.67 -3.82
C SER A 64 4.12 -14.49 -3.04
N ASP A 65 4.14 -14.60 -1.72
CA ASP A 65 3.64 -13.60 -0.80
C ASP A 65 4.75 -12.61 -0.42
N ALA A 66 4.49 -11.33 -0.59
CA ALA A 66 5.40 -10.27 -0.20
C ALA A 66 5.37 -9.98 1.31
N CYS A 67 4.24 -10.36 1.99
CA CYS A 67 4.04 -10.16 3.42
C CYS A 67 3.62 -11.47 4.12
N PRO A 68 4.41 -12.54 4.07
CA PRO A 68 3.97 -13.91 4.36
C PRO A 68 3.60 -14.22 5.82
N GLU A 69 3.64 -13.25 6.71
CA GLU A 69 3.24 -13.38 8.12
C GLU A 69 2.07 -12.47 8.49
N VAL A 70 1.59 -11.66 7.54
CA VAL A 70 0.53 -10.67 7.78
C VAL A 70 -0.44 -10.66 6.62
N ALA A 71 -1.58 -11.30 6.80
CA ALA A 71 -2.61 -11.44 5.80
C ALA A 71 -3.00 -10.11 5.13
N GLY A 72 -3.04 -10.11 3.81
CA GLY A 72 -3.29 -8.91 3.05
C GLY A 72 -4.11 -9.13 1.78
N LEU A 73 -3.90 -8.31 0.80
CA LEU A 73 -4.67 -8.29 -0.44
C LEU A 73 -3.92 -8.96 -1.59
N ALA A 74 -4.60 -9.81 -2.34
CA ALA A 74 -4.04 -10.43 -3.53
C ALA A 74 -3.57 -9.40 -4.58
N ALA A 75 -4.23 -8.24 -4.65
CA ALA A 75 -3.86 -7.14 -5.53
C ALA A 75 -2.51 -6.50 -5.15
N LEU A 76 -2.09 -6.65 -3.90
CA LEU A 76 -0.85 -6.14 -3.33
C LEU A 76 0.11 -7.27 -2.94
N ASN A 77 0.00 -8.42 -3.62
CA ASN A 77 0.84 -9.60 -3.42
C ASN A 77 0.89 -10.07 -1.96
N GLY A 78 -0.25 -10.08 -1.26
CA GLY A 78 -0.36 -10.52 0.12
C GLY A 78 -0.06 -9.46 1.18
N CYS A 79 0.22 -8.22 0.79
CA CYS A 79 0.44 -7.17 1.77
C CYS A 79 -0.85 -6.45 2.19
N PRO A 80 -0.95 -6.03 3.46
CA PRO A 80 -2.09 -5.27 3.97
C PRO A 80 -2.12 -3.84 3.43
N ASP A 81 -3.33 -3.29 3.35
CA ASP A 81 -3.67 -1.93 2.98
C ASP A 81 -4.88 -1.52 3.84
N ALA A 82 -4.61 -0.82 4.91
CA ALA A 82 -5.59 -0.58 5.97
C ALA A 82 -6.66 0.46 5.61
N ASP A 83 -6.34 1.41 4.74
CA ASP A 83 -7.25 2.48 4.30
C ASP A 83 -7.78 2.29 2.87
N ALA A 84 -7.27 1.26 2.18
CA ALA A 84 -7.71 0.85 0.85
C ALA A 84 -7.44 1.88 -0.26
N ASP A 85 -6.31 2.59 -0.20
CA ASP A 85 -5.90 3.52 -1.24
C ASP A 85 -5.05 2.87 -2.35
N GLY A 86 -4.67 1.60 -2.18
CA GLY A 86 -3.90 0.81 -3.13
C GLY A 86 -2.40 0.83 -2.89
N ILE A 87 -1.96 1.35 -1.75
CA ILE A 87 -0.58 1.33 -1.30
C ILE A 87 -0.50 0.43 -0.06
N THR A 88 0.54 -0.38 0.03
CA THR A 88 0.70 -1.25 1.20
C THR A 88 0.99 -0.43 2.46
N ASP A 89 0.51 -0.86 3.63
CA ASP A 89 0.79 -0.19 4.91
C ASP A 89 2.28 0.08 5.14
N ALA A 90 3.16 -0.76 4.58
CA ALA A 90 4.60 -0.63 4.70
C ALA A 90 5.21 0.49 3.84
N ASP A 91 4.61 0.76 2.68
CA ASP A 91 5.04 1.79 1.73
C ASP A 91 4.27 3.09 1.89
N ASP A 92 3.19 3.06 2.68
CA ASP A 92 2.31 4.19 2.93
C ASP A 92 2.83 5.06 4.07
N ALA A 93 2.93 6.34 3.82
CA ALA A 93 3.30 7.33 4.83
C ALA A 93 2.11 7.76 5.71
N CYS A 94 0.87 7.38 5.33
CA CYS A 94 -0.38 7.68 6.03
C CYS A 94 -1.32 6.46 6.10
N PRO A 95 -0.90 5.28 6.60
CA PRO A 95 -1.56 3.99 6.40
C PRO A 95 -2.94 3.84 7.06
N GLN A 96 -3.52 4.89 7.59
CA GLN A 96 -4.87 4.91 8.20
C GLN A 96 -5.80 5.91 7.51
N VAL A 97 -5.30 6.65 6.51
CA VAL A 97 -6.06 7.71 5.85
C VAL A 97 -5.72 7.72 4.37
N ALA A 98 -6.61 7.16 3.58
CA ALA A 98 -6.45 7.03 2.13
C ALA A 98 -6.07 8.35 1.45
N GLY A 99 -5.06 8.28 0.59
CA GLY A 99 -4.55 9.45 -0.06
C GLY A 99 -4.05 9.22 -1.49
N LEU A 100 -3.03 9.94 -1.86
CA LEU A 100 -2.51 9.95 -3.23
C LEU A 100 -1.19 9.17 -3.33
N ALA A 101 -1.07 8.32 -4.34
CA ALA A 101 0.17 7.60 -4.61
C ALA A 101 1.37 8.53 -4.85
N THR A 102 1.13 9.72 -5.41
CA THR A 102 2.15 10.76 -5.61
C THR A 102 2.70 11.34 -4.31
N LEU A 103 1.91 11.23 -3.22
CA LEU A 103 2.24 11.68 -1.87
C LEU A 103 2.44 10.51 -0.90
N LYS A 104 2.75 9.33 -1.46
CA LYS A 104 2.99 8.09 -0.70
C LYS A 104 1.82 7.74 0.22
N GLY A 105 0.60 7.72 -0.32
CA GLY A 105 -0.60 7.38 0.44
C GLY A 105 -1.16 8.49 1.33
N CYS A 106 -0.58 9.68 1.33
CA CYS A 106 -1.11 10.75 2.15
C CYS A 106 -2.15 11.61 1.41
N PRO A 107 -3.20 12.09 2.11
CA PRO A 107 -4.17 13.01 1.56
C PRO A 107 -3.58 14.39 1.28
N ASP A 108 -4.24 15.11 0.35
CA ASP A 108 -3.96 16.49 -0.06
C ASP A 108 -5.32 17.14 -0.33
N ALA A 109 -5.84 17.84 0.67
CA ALA A 109 -7.22 18.31 0.68
C ALA A 109 -7.45 19.50 -0.25
N ASP A 110 -6.47 20.39 -0.39
CA ASP A 110 -6.56 21.60 -1.22
C ASP A 110 -5.88 21.43 -2.61
N LYS A 111 -5.16 20.30 -2.80
CA LYS A 111 -4.54 19.90 -4.07
C LYS A 111 -3.39 20.81 -4.51
N ASP A 112 -2.62 21.31 -3.58
CA ASP A 112 -1.42 22.09 -3.87
C ASP A 112 -0.15 21.23 -4.09
N GLY A 113 -0.26 19.92 -3.87
CA GLY A 113 0.82 18.96 -4.05
C GLY A 113 1.66 18.72 -2.79
N ILE A 114 1.18 19.19 -1.64
CA ILE A 114 1.77 18.93 -0.33
C ILE A 114 0.77 18.07 0.46
N ALA A 115 1.27 17.04 1.13
CA ALA A 115 0.39 16.23 1.96
C ALA A 115 -0.11 17.02 3.17
N ASP A 116 -1.38 16.84 3.57
CA ASP A 116 -2.02 17.53 4.69
C ASP A 116 -1.18 17.52 5.97
N LYS A 117 -0.45 16.42 6.23
CA LYS A 117 0.43 16.30 7.41
C LYS A 117 1.67 17.19 7.37
N ASP A 118 2.11 17.55 6.16
CA ASP A 118 3.32 18.34 5.92
C ASP A 118 2.98 19.81 5.54
N ASP A 119 1.66 20.09 5.38
CA ASP A 119 1.11 21.37 5.00
C ASP A 119 0.70 22.17 6.25
N LYS A 120 1.09 23.44 6.30
CA LYS A 120 0.65 24.36 7.38
C LYS A 120 -0.76 24.89 7.16
N CYS A 121 -1.24 24.88 5.92
CA CYS A 121 -2.56 25.38 5.52
C CYS A 121 -3.36 24.33 4.73
N PRO A 122 -3.63 23.11 5.26
CA PRO A 122 -4.11 21.98 4.51
C PRO A 122 -5.51 22.13 3.86
N SER A 123 -6.11 23.29 3.95
CA SER A 123 -7.41 23.62 3.35
C SER A 123 -7.34 24.80 2.37
N VAL A 124 -6.17 25.38 2.19
CA VAL A 124 -6.00 26.57 1.36
C VAL A 124 -4.69 26.49 0.60
N ALA A 125 -4.78 26.08 -0.65
CA ALA A 125 -3.64 25.84 -1.53
C ALA A 125 -2.64 27.01 -1.55
N GLY A 126 -1.37 26.66 -1.37
CA GLY A 126 -0.29 27.61 -1.42
C GLY A 126 1.01 27.03 -1.96
N PRO A 127 2.04 27.84 -2.15
CA PRO A 127 3.29 27.37 -2.69
C PRO A 127 4.12 26.59 -1.65
N LYS A 128 4.89 25.62 -2.11
CA LYS A 128 5.78 24.81 -1.28
C LYS A 128 6.80 25.65 -0.51
N GLU A 129 7.25 26.75 -1.10
CA GLU A 129 8.18 27.69 -0.50
C GLU A 129 7.62 28.36 0.78
N ASN A 130 6.29 28.41 0.90
CA ASN A 130 5.58 28.89 2.09
C ASN A 130 4.91 27.75 2.88
N ALA A 131 5.39 26.55 2.69
CA ALA A 131 4.91 25.33 3.38
C ALA A 131 3.39 25.12 3.22
N GLY A 132 2.88 25.25 1.97
CA GLY A 132 1.48 25.05 1.63
C GLY A 132 0.55 26.22 1.92
N CYS A 133 1.04 27.30 2.53
CA CYS A 133 0.21 28.47 2.77
C CYS A 133 0.32 29.49 1.62
N PRO A 134 -0.77 30.17 1.28
CA PRO A 134 -0.67 31.34 0.40
C PRO A 134 0.23 32.41 1.03
N TRP A 135 0.88 33.18 0.19
CA TRP A 135 1.60 34.35 0.72
C TRP A 135 0.60 35.39 1.25
N PRO A 136 0.91 36.07 2.37
CA PRO A 136 0.09 37.17 2.84
C PRO A 136 -0.06 38.25 1.76
N ASP A 137 -1.25 38.85 1.71
CA ASP A 137 -1.61 40.02 0.91
C ASP A 137 -2.46 40.91 1.82
N THR A 138 -1.79 41.85 2.50
CA THR A 138 -2.38 42.59 3.63
C THR A 138 -3.46 43.55 3.20
N ASP A 139 -3.32 44.20 2.04
CA ASP A 139 -4.27 45.17 1.50
C ASP A 139 -5.24 44.60 0.47
N ASN A 140 -5.04 43.30 0.07
CA ASN A 140 -5.86 42.55 -0.85
C ASN A 140 -5.92 43.13 -2.27
N ASP A 141 -4.82 43.67 -2.76
CA ASP A 141 -4.72 44.19 -4.11
C ASP A 141 -4.28 43.15 -5.19
N GLY A 142 -3.97 41.93 -4.72
CA GLY A 142 -3.54 40.81 -5.55
C GLY A 142 -2.03 40.71 -5.75
N VAL A 143 -1.26 41.53 -5.02
CA VAL A 143 0.21 41.45 -4.94
C VAL A 143 0.56 40.97 -3.53
N ALA A 144 1.26 39.86 -3.42
CA ALA A 144 1.65 39.37 -2.08
C ALA A 144 2.63 40.36 -1.43
N ASP A 145 2.53 40.50 -0.09
CA ASP A 145 3.35 41.42 0.71
C ASP A 145 4.86 41.36 0.40
N LYS A 146 5.36 40.15 0.08
CA LYS A 146 6.78 39.95 -0.24
C LYS A 146 7.21 40.55 -1.57
N ASP A 147 6.27 40.75 -2.49
CA ASP A 147 6.48 41.27 -3.86
C ASP A 147 5.89 42.66 -4.00
N ASP A 148 5.20 43.15 -2.95
CA ASP A 148 4.52 44.44 -2.91
C ASP A 148 5.44 45.53 -2.35
N ALA A 149 5.51 46.64 -3.07
CA ALA A 149 6.27 47.80 -2.65
C ALA A 149 5.47 48.71 -1.66
N CYS A 150 4.13 48.51 -1.56
CA CYS A 150 3.23 49.25 -0.68
C CYS A 150 2.27 48.30 0.08
N PRO A 151 2.72 47.35 0.92
CA PRO A 151 1.94 46.21 1.41
C PRO A 151 0.72 46.57 2.31
N GLU A 152 0.53 47.82 2.65
CA GLU A 152 -0.60 48.31 3.48
C GLU A 152 -1.55 49.23 2.68
N VAL A 153 -1.27 49.45 1.39
CA VAL A 153 -2.03 50.41 0.58
C VAL A 153 -2.27 49.84 -0.82
N ALA A 154 -3.46 49.35 -1.03
CA ALA A 154 -3.85 48.70 -2.29
C ALA A 154 -3.57 49.55 -3.53
N GLY A 155 -2.90 48.96 -4.51
CA GLY A 155 -2.51 49.63 -5.72
C GLY A 155 -2.67 48.78 -6.96
N LEU A 156 -1.77 48.95 -7.92
CA LEU A 156 -1.83 48.26 -9.19
C LEU A 156 -0.72 47.21 -9.30
N LEU A 157 -1.04 46.04 -9.83
CA LEU A 157 -0.06 45.01 -10.20
C LEU A 157 1.06 45.57 -11.10
N SER A 158 0.72 46.46 -12.04
CA SER A 158 1.65 47.13 -12.93
C SER A 158 2.64 48.05 -12.22
N ASN A 159 2.28 48.50 -11.00
CA ASN A 159 3.10 49.38 -10.15
C ASN A 159 3.58 48.66 -8.89
N LYS A 160 3.70 47.33 -8.94
CA LYS A 160 4.14 46.46 -7.81
C LYS A 160 3.34 46.73 -6.54
N GLY A 161 2.01 46.74 -6.64
CA GLY A 161 1.12 46.94 -5.49
C GLY A 161 0.98 48.39 -5.01
N CYS A 162 1.70 49.34 -5.60
CA CYS A 162 1.53 50.74 -5.22
C CYS A 162 0.45 51.46 -6.03
N PRO A 163 -0.29 52.42 -5.43
CA PRO A 163 -1.20 53.28 -6.18
C PRO A 163 -0.45 54.19 -7.15
N GLU A 164 -1.13 54.55 -8.25
CA GLU A 164 -0.59 55.56 -9.15
C GLU A 164 -0.59 56.93 -8.48
N VAL A 165 0.56 57.61 -8.50
CA VAL A 165 0.66 59.00 -8.06
C VAL A 165 0.07 59.88 -9.14
N THR A 166 -1.05 60.55 -8.86
CA THR A 166 -1.68 61.47 -9.79
C THR A 166 -1.03 62.84 -9.77
N ALA A 167 -1.21 63.63 -10.85
CA ALA A 167 -0.74 65.02 -10.88
C ALA A 167 -1.30 65.87 -9.73
N ALA A 168 -2.53 65.55 -9.27
CA ALA A 168 -3.16 66.23 -8.14
C ALA A 168 -2.46 65.88 -6.80
N ASP A 169 -1.87 64.69 -6.63
CA ASP A 169 -1.14 64.30 -5.45
C ASP A 169 0.23 65.00 -5.39
N LEU A 170 0.87 65.17 -6.53
CA LEU A 170 2.11 65.94 -6.67
C LEU A 170 1.91 67.43 -6.30
N ASP A 171 0.77 68.02 -6.72
CA ASP A 171 0.41 69.41 -6.37
C ASP A 171 0.19 69.60 -4.88
N LYS A 172 -0.41 68.63 -4.18
CA LYS A 172 -0.56 68.68 -2.71
C LYS A 172 0.78 68.63 -2.00
N ILE A 173 1.65 67.66 -2.39
CA ILE A 173 2.98 67.53 -1.77
C ILE A 173 3.80 68.83 -1.96
N SER A 174 3.67 69.49 -3.12
CA SER A 174 4.36 70.75 -3.39
C SER A 174 3.78 71.93 -2.63
N ALA A 175 2.51 71.88 -2.23
CA ALA A 175 1.86 72.91 -1.43
C ALA A 175 2.22 72.84 0.08
N ASP A 176 2.38 71.61 0.62
CA ASP A 176 2.74 71.37 2.01
C ASP A 176 4.25 71.58 2.30
N ALA A 177 5.07 71.68 1.26
CA ALA A 177 6.52 71.94 1.35
C ALA A 177 6.90 73.45 1.37
N LYS A 178 5.92 74.33 1.44
CA LYS A 178 6.10 75.80 1.54
C LYS A 178 5.66 76.31 2.89
#